data_efbefcfda821d396affc62ccf7bb46d6
#
_entry.id   efbefcfda821d396affc62ccf7bb46d6
#
_cell.length_a   1.000
_cell.length_b   1.000
_cell.length_c   1.000
_cell.angle_alpha   90.00
_cell.angle_beta   90.00
_cell.angle_gamma   90.00
#
_symmetry.space_group_name_H-M   'P 1'
#
loop_
_entity.id
_entity.type
_entity.pdbx_description
1 polymer ?
#
loop_
_entity_poly.entity_id
_entity_poly.type
_entity_poly.pdbx_seq_one_letter_code
_entity_poly.pdbx_strand_id
1 'polypeptide(L)'
;MSSGCRMELIEETLKLVEEEKKAANEIAAYSRNIREIDEIHQKFEQIYGGKYGMNRRAMSRRLEPVELDRMIRLVRAENSQPQKTGLFGFGGMKKEEYETFTDKLNLIRSNLSSMAGEWKAYLRGQQDAVKQKFAEYEGEIEEAQNLYRAAMDTSEPSFPEEVLGNEISLGKICRQLPECESIRVLAAEGVKSIQGNTLELLLQRRLDQPVPCSVFYEDMWQKEHLNAFLRNLIRQVMYQLPLYRYEIYYLDGMNNCSGLREMLELQNIQETYADLI
;
A
#
# COMPACT_ATOMS: atom_id res chain seq x y z
N MET A 1 17.58 -1.42 -8.15
CA MET A 1 16.86 -2.38 -7.27
C MET A 1 16.76 -3.77 -7.88
N SER A 2 16.94 -4.82 -7.08
CA SER A 2 16.71 -6.19 -7.56
C SER A 2 15.21 -6.45 -7.79
N SER A 3 14.87 -7.42 -8.64
CA SER A 3 13.49 -7.89 -8.86
C SER A 3 12.76 -8.23 -7.54
N GLY A 4 13.50 -8.62 -6.49
CA GLY A 4 12.98 -8.91 -5.17
C GLY A 4 12.34 -7.71 -4.47
N CYS A 5 12.93 -6.53 -4.61
CA CYS A 5 12.41 -5.33 -3.92
C CYS A 5 11.04 -4.86 -4.45
N ARG A 6 10.76 -5.10 -5.74
CA ARG A 6 9.45 -4.75 -6.34
C ARG A 6 8.33 -5.70 -5.90
N MET A 7 8.65 -6.98 -5.78
CA MET A 7 7.71 -7.97 -5.22
C MET A 7 7.42 -7.66 -3.75
N GLU A 8 8.45 -7.29 -2.99
CA GLU A 8 8.29 -6.85 -1.60
C GLU A 8 7.38 -5.64 -1.47
N LEU A 9 7.52 -4.63 -2.36
CA LEU A 9 6.65 -3.45 -2.36
C LEU A 9 5.18 -3.78 -2.65
N ILE A 10 4.93 -4.73 -3.57
CA ILE A 10 3.59 -5.24 -3.83
C ILE A 10 3.04 -5.95 -2.59
N GLU A 11 3.82 -6.84 -1.99
CA GLU A 11 3.42 -7.62 -0.80
C GLU A 11 3.11 -6.71 0.38
N GLU A 12 3.93 -5.70 0.63
CA GLU A 12 3.70 -4.74 1.71
C GLU A 12 2.48 -3.86 1.49
N THR A 13 2.25 -3.45 0.24
CA THR A 13 1.04 -2.71 -0.12
C THR A 13 -0.21 -3.56 0.13
N LEU A 14 -0.19 -4.84 -0.24
CA LEU A 14 -1.29 -5.76 0.04
C LEU A 14 -1.46 -6.04 1.53
N LYS A 15 -0.36 -6.18 2.26
CA LYS A 15 -0.39 -6.34 3.72
C LYS A 15 -1.01 -5.11 4.41
N LEU A 16 -0.69 -3.89 3.94
CA LEU A 16 -1.32 -2.67 4.45
C LEU A 16 -2.84 -2.70 4.26
N VAL A 17 -3.34 -3.18 3.12
CA VAL A 17 -4.78 -3.34 2.86
C VAL A 17 -5.43 -4.33 3.84
N GLU A 18 -4.76 -5.45 4.13
CA GLU A 18 -5.25 -6.44 5.10
C GLU A 18 -5.27 -5.89 6.54
N GLU A 19 -4.23 -5.18 6.95
CA GLU A 19 -4.16 -4.54 8.26
C GLU A 19 -5.22 -3.44 8.41
N GLU A 20 -5.50 -2.66 7.36
CA GLU A 20 -6.60 -1.70 7.37
C GLU A 20 -7.95 -2.38 7.59
N LYS A 21 -8.23 -3.47 6.89
CA LYS A 21 -9.47 -4.24 7.06
C LYS A 21 -9.62 -4.76 8.48
N LYS A 22 -8.54 -5.27 9.07
CA LYS A 22 -8.51 -5.74 10.45
C LYS A 22 -8.78 -4.59 11.43
N ALA A 23 -8.05 -3.48 11.29
CA ALA A 23 -8.22 -2.30 12.12
C ALA A 23 -9.64 -1.71 12.02
N ALA A 24 -10.22 -1.66 10.81
CA ALA A 24 -11.58 -1.19 10.62
C ALA A 24 -12.61 -2.04 11.38
N ASN A 25 -12.44 -3.37 11.40
CA ASN A 25 -13.29 -4.27 12.14
C ASN A 25 -13.19 -4.05 13.65
N GLU A 26 -11.96 -3.91 14.18
CA GLU A 26 -11.71 -3.66 15.60
C GLU A 26 -12.26 -2.29 16.03
N ILE A 27 -11.98 -1.23 15.27
CA ILE A 27 -12.49 0.12 15.53
C ILE A 27 -14.03 0.14 15.49
N ALA A 28 -14.65 -0.59 14.56
CA ALA A 28 -16.10 -0.70 14.49
C ALA A 28 -16.67 -1.44 15.71
N ALA A 29 -15.98 -2.49 16.21
CA ALA A 29 -16.37 -3.19 17.42
C ALA A 29 -16.28 -2.27 18.66
N TYR A 30 -15.17 -1.53 18.81
CA TYR A 30 -15.05 -0.55 19.91
C TYR A 30 -16.08 0.56 19.82
N SER A 31 -16.36 1.06 18.63
CA SER A 31 -17.37 2.11 18.40
C SER A 31 -18.80 1.64 18.75
N ARG A 32 -19.11 0.36 18.50
CA ARG A 32 -20.40 -0.22 18.92
C ARG A 32 -20.49 -0.32 20.44
N ASN A 33 -19.44 -0.82 21.10
CA ASN A 33 -19.38 -0.90 22.54
C ASN A 33 -19.46 0.49 23.19
N ILE A 34 -18.77 1.50 22.66
CA ILE A 34 -18.85 2.89 23.16
C ILE A 34 -20.27 3.40 23.08
N ARG A 35 -20.97 3.22 21.95
CA ARG A 35 -22.37 3.63 21.81
C ARG A 35 -23.27 2.99 22.86
N GLU A 36 -23.13 1.69 23.06
CA GLU A 36 -23.89 0.95 24.07
C GLU A 36 -23.62 1.50 25.49
N ILE A 37 -22.35 1.75 25.82
CA ILE A 37 -21.96 2.33 27.10
C ILE A 37 -22.53 3.75 27.29
N ASP A 38 -22.50 4.56 26.25
CA ASP A 38 -23.06 5.92 26.27
C ASP A 38 -24.60 5.88 26.45
N GLU A 39 -25.30 4.95 25.81
CA GLU A 39 -26.75 4.72 26.00
C GLU A 39 -27.09 4.32 27.46
N ILE A 40 -26.31 3.40 28.01
CA ILE A 40 -26.46 2.98 29.43
C ILE A 40 -26.19 4.18 30.33
N HIS A 41 -25.13 4.94 30.10
CA HIS A 41 -24.79 6.13 30.88
C HIS A 41 -25.92 7.17 30.85
N GLN A 42 -26.41 7.49 29.63
CA GLN A 42 -27.51 8.43 29.48
C GLN A 42 -28.79 7.98 30.21
N LYS A 43 -29.13 6.70 30.15
CA LYS A 43 -30.27 6.15 30.86
C LYS A 43 -30.14 6.33 32.38
N PHE A 44 -28.95 6.04 32.93
CA PHE A 44 -28.70 6.20 34.37
C PHE A 44 -28.66 7.69 34.80
N GLU A 45 -28.10 8.57 33.97
CA GLU A 45 -28.15 10.02 34.18
C GLU A 45 -29.58 10.55 34.21
N GLN A 46 -30.45 10.08 33.32
CA GLN A 46 -31.87 10.49 33.32
C GLN A 46 -32.60 10.06 34.61
N ILE A 47 -32.26 8.89 35.14
CA ILE A 47 -32.95 8.37 36.35
C ILE A 47 -32.39 8.97 37.63
N TYR A 48 -31.08 9.12 37.72
CA TYR A 48 -30.37 9.44 38.96
C TYR A 48 -29.65 10.79 38.97
N GLY A 49 -29.34 11.34 37.78
CA GLY A 49 -28.52 12.56 37.61
C GLY A 49 -29.14 13.78 38.28
N GLY A 50 -30.47 13.91 38.24
CA GLY A 50 -31.19 14.97 38.93
C GLY A 50 -31.11 14.89 40.48
N LYS A 51 -30.89 13.65 40.99
CA LYS A 51 -30.79 13.38 42.45
C LYS A 51 -29.36 13.46 42.96
N TYR A 52 -28.40 13.02 42.18
CA TYR A 52 -27.02 12.83 42.66
C TYR A 52 -26.00 13.71 41.92
N GLY A 53 -26.39 14.39 40.86
CA GLY A 53 -25.51 15.18 39.99
C GLY A 53 -24.84 14.32 38.94
N MET A 54 -24.22 14.98 37.93
CA MET A 54 -23.48 14.29 36.88
C MET A 54 -22.07 13.97 37.36
N ASN A 55 -21.68 12.71 37.27
CA ASN A 55 -20.30 12.29 37.50
C ASN A 55 -19.56 12.15 36.15
N ARG A 56 -18.72 13.16 35.82
CA ARG A 56 -17.92 13.19 34.59
C ARG A 56 -16.43 13.06 34.88
N ARG A 57 -16.04 12.26 35.88
CA ARG A 57 -14.63 12.08 36.16
C ARG A 57 -13.92 11.38 34.96
N ALA A 58 -12.86 11.99 34.50
CA ALA A 58 -11.96 11.35 33.54
C ALA A 58 -11.17 10.26 34.29
N MET A 59 -11.30 9.00 33.85
CA MET A 59 -10.55 7.89 34.43
C MET A 59 -9.36 7.58 33.50
N SER A 60 -8.16 7.61 34.06
CA SER A 60 -6.90 7.42 33.31
C SER A 60 -6.26 6.04 33.46
N ARG A 61 -6.94 5.10 34.15
CA ARG A 61 -6.41 3.74 34.33
C ARG A 61 -6.56 2.94 33.05
N ARG A 62 -5.46 2.38 32.54
CA ARG A 62 -5.46 1.39 31.46
C ARG A 62 -5.92 0.03 32.02
N LEU A 63 -6.86 -0.58 31.30
CA LEU A 63 -7.36 -1.91 31.59
C LEU A 63 -6.75 -2.91 30.62
N GLU A 64 -6.44 -4.10 31.13
CA GLU A 64 -6.11 -5.23 30.28
C GLU A 64 -7.36 -5.69 29.50
N PRO A 65 -7.22 -6.20 28.25
CA PRO A 65 -8.37 -6.60 27.41
C PRO A 65 -9.35 -7.54 28.13
N VAL A 66 -8.84 -8.49 28.89
CA VAL A 66 -9.68 -9.44 29.67
C VAL A 66 -10.46 -8.74 30.77
N GLU A 67 -9.83 -7.78 31.46
CA GLU A 67 -10.49 -6.97 32.49
C GLU A 67 -11.57 -6.07 31.88
N LEU A 68 -11.27 -5.44 30.74
CA LEU A 68 -12.21 -4.61 30.01
C LEU A 68 -13.46 -5.40 29.57
N ASP A 69 -13.27 -6.57 28.97
CA ASP A 69 -14.35 -7.47 28.56
C ASP A 69 -15.21 -7.90 29.75
N ARG A 70 -14.57 -8.23 30.90
CA ARG A 70 -15.28 -8.57 32.13
C ARG A 70 -16.13 -7.40 32.62
N MET A 71 -15.59 -6.19 32.61
CA MET A 71 -16.31 -5.00 33.04
C MET A 71 -17.49 -4.69 32.11
N ILE A 72 -17.33 -4.81 30.79
CA ILE A 72 -18.42 -4.63 29.82
C ILE A 72 -19.55 -5.64 30.11
N ARG A 73 -19.24 -6.93 30.35
CA ARG A 73 -20.24 -7.94 30.69
C ARG A 73 -20.98 -7.63 32.01
N LEU A 74 -20.27 -7.17 33.02
CA LEU A 74 -20.87 -6.78 34.30
C LEU A 74 -21.83 -5.61 34.12
N VAL A 75 -21.46 -4.57 33.41
CA VAL A 75 -22.30 -3.41 33.11
C VAL A 75 -23.55 -3.80 32.32
N ARG A 76 -23.42 -4.68 31.35
CA ARG A 76 -24.56 -5.25 30.60
C ARG A 76 -25.51 -6.00 31.50
N ALA A 77 -24.98 -6.85 32.38
CA ALA A 77 -25.78 -7.61 33.36
C ALA A 77 -26.52 -6.69 34.33
N GLU A 78 -25.84 -5.65 34.85
CA GLU A 78 -26.45 -4.65 35.75
C GLU A 78 -27.56 -3.85 35.00
N ASN A 79 -27.37 -3.50 33.75
CA ASN A 79 -28.39 -2.82 32.91
C ASN A 79 -29.60 -3.72 32.57
N SER A 80 -29.39 -5.05 32.47
CA SER A 80 -30.42 -6.04 32.12
C SER A 80 -31.25 -6.47 33.28
N GLN A 81 -30.82 -6.21 34.53
CA GLN A 81 -31.66 -6.53 35.70
C GLN A 81 -32.86 -5.61 35.71
N PRO A 82 -34.09 -6.13 35.76
CA PRO A 82 -35.26 -5.30 35.92
C PRO A 82 -35.04 -4.48 37.18
N GLN A 83 -35.00 -3.16 37.04
CA GLN A 83 -35.00 -2.26 38.18
C GLN A 83 -36.13 -2.75 39.07
N LYS A 84 -35.80 -3.21 40.30
CA LYS A 84 -36.81 -3.54 41.28
C LYS A 84 -37.53 -2.24 41.64
N THR A 85 -38.39 -1.80 40.74
CA THR A 85 -39.45 -0.86 41.06
C THR A 85 -40.40 -1.62 41.96
N GLY A 86 -39.98 -1.76 43.22
CA GLY A 86 -40.90 -2.20 44.25
C GLY A 86 -42.06 -1.23 44.25
N LEU A 87 -43.26 -1.77 44.30
CA LEU A 87 -44.54 -1.03 44.44
C LEU A 87 -44.56 -0.11 45.67
N PHE A 88 -43.53 -0.17 46.47
CA PHE A 88 -43.22 0.69 47.61
C PHE A 88 -41.79 1.24 47.43
N GLY A 89 -41.66 2.47 47.01
CA GLY A 89 -40.53 3.29 46.65
C GLY A 89 -39.24 3.26 47.49
N PHE A 90 -38.77 2.11 47.96
CA PHE A 90 -37.59 1.96 48.80
C PHE A 90 -36.54 1.01 48.20
N GLY A 91 -36.05 1.32 47.00
CA GLY A 91 -35.06 0.47 46.35
C GLY A 91 -34.25 1.18 45.26
N GLY A 92 -34.09 2.50 45.36
CA GLY A 92 -33.25 3.25 44.44
C GLY A 92 -31.77 3.02 44.76
N MET A 93 -30.95 2.95 43.73
CA MET A 93 -29.50 2.93 43.83
C MET A 93 -29.01 4.05 44.77
N LYS A 94 -28.08 3.74 45.69
CA LYS A 94 -27.46 4.74 46.55
C LYS A 94 -26.50 5.62 45.79
N LYS A 95 -26.20 6.83 46.30
CA LYS A 95 -25.28 7.76 45.65
C LYS A 95 -23.93 7.13 45.38
N GLU A 96 -23.34 6.42 46.31
CA GLU A 96 -22.05 5.74 46.16
C GLU A 96 -22.07 4.64 45.10
N GLU A 97 -23.18 3.90 44.97
CA GLU A 97 -23.37 2.87 43.95
C GLU A 97 -23.49 3.51 42.56
N TYR A 98 -24.23 4.62 42.46
CA TYR A 98 -24.35 5.41 41.22
C TYR A 98 -23.00 5.96 40.80
N GLU A 99 -22.23 6.59 41.72
CA GLU A 99 -20.92 7.13 41.43
C GLU A 99 -19.95 6.00 40.99
N THR A 100 -19.94 4.87 41.68
CA THR A 100 -19.11 3.71 41.32
C THR A 100 -19.49 3.15 39.95
N PHE A 101 -20.77 3.08 39.63
CA PHE A 101 -21.26 2.57 38.36
C PHE A 101 -20.89 3.53 37.21
N THR A 102 -21.08 4.82 37.36
CA THR A 102 -20.71 5.83 36.36
C THR A 102 -19.21 5.91 36.18
N ASP A 103 -18.41 5.73 37.24
CA ASP A 103 -16.94 5.61 37.12
C ASP A 103 -16.52 4.40 36.27
N LYS A 104 -17.18 3.24 36.44
CA LYS A 104 -16.94 2.05 35.58
C LYS A 104 -17.27 2.35 34.12
N LEU A 105 -18.40 3.00 33.84
CA LEU A 105 -18.79 3.39 32.46
C LEU A 105 -17.76 4.31 31.82
N ASN A 106 -17.33 5.36 32.54
CA ASN A 106 -16.32 6.30 32.09
C ASN A 106 -14.97 5.61 31.82
N LEU A 107 -14.58 4.66 32.71
CA LEU A 107 -13.34 3.89 32.55
C LEU A 107 -13.38 3.00 31.30
N ILE A 108 -14.48 2.27 31.08
CA ILE A 108 -14.68 1.44 29.88
C ILE A 108 -14.61 2.30 28.62
N ARG A 109 -15.37 3.39 28.58
CA ARG A 109 -15.40 4.32 27.43
C ARG A 109 -14.02 4.87 27.12
N SER A 110 -13.27 5.33 28.12
CA SER A 110 -11.91 5.85 27.96
C SER A 110 -10.97 4.80 27.36
N ASN A 111 -11.01 3.56 27.88
CA ASN A 111 -10.15 2.48 27.37
C ASN A 111 -10.50 2.09 25.93
N LEU A 112 -11.79 1.93 25.59
CA LEU A 112 -12.21 1.63 24.22
C LEU A 112 -11.81 2.74 23.24
N SER A 113 -11.93 4.00 23.67
CA SER A 113 -11.50 5.15 22.85
C SER A 113 -9.98 5.18 22.64
N SER A 114 -9.19 4.85 23.68
CA SER A 114 -7.73 4.72 23.59
C SER A 114 -7.34 3.61 22.62
N MET A 115 -7.94 2.42 22.72
CA MET A 115 -7.67 1.29 21.84
C MET A 115 -8.01 1.61 20.38
N ALA A 116 -9.12 2.30 20.14
CA ALA A 116 -9.47 2.77 18.80
C ALA A 116 -8.44 3.79 18.26
N GLY A 117 -7.94 4.66 19.13
CA GLY A 117 -6.86 5.61 18.81
C GLY A 117 -5.54 4.91 18.49
N GLU A 118 -5.18 3.88 19.27
CA GLU A 118 -3.97 3.08 19.06
C GLU A 118 -4.00 2.37 17.69
N TRP A 119 -5.15 1.81 17.29
CA TRP A 119 -5.30 1.21 15.95
C TRP A 119 -5.15 2.24 14.81
N LYS A 120 -5.72 3.44 14.98
CA LYS A 120 -5.56 4.52 13.99
C LYS A 120 -4.10 4.96 13.88
N ALA A 121 -3.41 5.11 15.00
CA ALA A 121 -2.00 5.47 15.04
C ALA A 121 -1.12 4.39 14.40
N TYR A 122 -1.41 3.10 14.69
CA TYR A 122 -0.72 1.97 14.08
C TYR A 122 -0.86 1.98 12.55
N LEU A 123 -2.09 2.13 12.03
CA LEU A 123 -2.33 2.19 10.58
C LEU A 123 -1.57 3.35 9.93
N ARG A 124 -1.58 4.53 10.56
CA ARG A 124 -0.84 5.68 10.04
C ARG A 124 0.66 5.37 9.97
N GLY A 125 1.23 4.75 11.00
CA GLY A 125 2.62 4.31 10.99
C GLY A 125 2.93 3.30 9.86
N GLN A 126 2.00 2.39 9.56
CA GLN A 126 2.15 1.46 8.42
C GLN A 126 2.05 2.19 7.07
N GLN A 127 1.12 3.14 6.92
CA GLN A 127 1.00 3.98 5.73
C GLN A 127 2.30 4.78 5.49
N ASP A 128 2.84 5.42 6.53
CA ASP A 128 4.08 6.19 6.44
C ASP A 128 5.27 5.30 6.03
N ALA A 129 5.37 4.09 6.59
CA ALA A 129 6.43 3.13 6.25
C ALA A 129 6.34 2.69 4.77
N VAL A 130 5.15 2.35 4.28
CA VAL A 130 4.93 1.99 2.87
C VAL A 130 5.20 3.18 1.95
N LYS A 131 4.76 4.38 2.33
CA LYS A 131 5.03 5.62 1.58
C LYS A 131 6.52 5.88 1.45
N GLN A 132 7.29 5.70 2.53
CA GLN A 132 8.75 5.87 2.47
C GLN A 132 9.39 4.91 1.47
N LYS A 133 8.98 3.64 1.44
CA LYS A 133 9.48 2.66 0.47
C LYS A 133 9.12 3.02 -0.97
N PHE A 134 7.91 3.58 -1.20
CA PHE A 134 7.58 4.12 -2.51
C PHE A 134 8.47 5.29 -2.89
N ALA A 135 8.76 6.20 -1.97
CA ALA A 135 9.64 7.35 -2.24
C ALA A 135 11.06 6.90 -2.59
N GLU A 136 11.61 5.90 -1.89
CA GLU A 136 12.90 5.29 -2.20
C GLU A 136 12.88 4.64 -3.61
N TYR A 137 11.85 3.84 -3.90
CA TYR A 137 11.67 3.22 -5.20
C TYR A 137 11.53 4.26 -6.33
N GLU A 138 10.66 5.26 -6.17
CA GLU A 138 10.41 6.30 -7.16
C GLU A 138 11.65 7.16 -7.41
N GLY A 139 12.45 7.44 -6.36
CA GLY A 139 13.73 8.11 -6.50
C GLY A 139 14.74 7.31 -7.34
N GLU A 140 14.84 6.00 -7.11
CA GLU A 140 15.75 5.14 -7.86
C GLU A 140 15.36 4.99 -9.35
N ILE A 141 14.05 4.94 -9.64
CA ILE A 141 13.61 4.78 -11.04
C ILE A 141 13.57 6.09 -11.83
N GLU A 142 13.65 7.26 -11.17
CA GLU A 142 13.53 8.55 -11.86
C GLU A 142 14.66 8.75 -12.86
N GLU A 143 15.89 8.43 -12.49
CA GLU A 143 17.05 8.49 -13.37
C GLU A 143 16.89 7.54 -14.56
N ALA A 144 16.52 6.29 -14.31
CA ALA A 144 16.30 5.30 -15.36
C ALA A 144 15.15 5.69 -16.30
N GLN A 145 14.08 6.30 -15.77
CA GLN A 145 12.99 6.83 -16.61
C GLN A 145 13.45 8.00 -17.49
N ASN A 146 14.31 8.85 -16.98
CA ASN A 146 14.87 9.97 -17.75
C ASN A 146 15.75 9.45 -18.89
N LEU A 147 16.64 8.49 -18.60
CA LEU A 147 17.45 7.82 -19.61
C LEU A 147 16.59 7.10 -20.66
N TYR A 148 15.53 6.41 -20.23
CA TYR A 148 14.59 5.77 -21.16
C TYR A 148 13.91 6.78 -22.09
N ARG A 149 13.39 7.90 -21.55
CA ARG A 149 12.76 8.94 -22.37
C ARG A 149 13.77 9.53 -23.36
N ALA A 150 14.96 9.88 -22.89
CA ALA A 150 16.00 10.41 -23.77
C ALA A 150 16.37 9.43 -24.89
N ALA A 151 16.45 8.14 -24.61
CA ALA A 151 16.70 7.11 -25.62
C ALA A 151 15.57 6.98 -26.65
N MET A 152 14.32 7.24 -26.26
CA MET A 152 13.15 7.15 -27.16
C MET A 152 12.95 8.43 -27.98
N ASP A 153 13.31 9.60 -27.45
CA ASP A 153 13.09 10.90 -28.09
C ASP A 153 14.17 11.23 -29.13
N THR A 154 15.32 10.55 -29.12
CA THR A 154 16.39 10.78 -30.11
C THR A 154 16.07 10.13 -31.45
N SER A 155 16.01 10.92 -32.49
CA SER A 155 15.85 10.47 -33.88
C SER A 155 17.11 9.76 -34.44
N GLU A 156 18.28 10.12 -33.92
CA GLU A 156 19.56 9.50 -34.22
C GLU A 156 20.25 9.07 -32.95
N PRO A 157 20.56 7.78 -32.78
CA PRO A 157 21.26 7.31 -31.59
C PRO A 157 22.69 7.84 -31.59
N SER A 158 22.99 8.72 -30.65
CA SER A 158 24.36 9.08 -30.33
C SER A 158 24.89 8.07 -29.34
N PHE A 159 25.99 7.40 -29.68
CA PHE A 159 26.63 6.48 -28.75
C PHE A 159 27.39 7.28 -27.68
N PRO A 160 27.17 7.02 -26.37
CA PRO A 160 27.88 7.71 -25.33
C PRO A 160 29.35 7.28 -25.30
N GLU A 161 30.23 8.18 -24.91
CA GLU A 161 31.66 7.86 -24.67
C GLU A 161 31.84 7.10 -23.36
N GLU A 162 30.98 7.34 -22.39
CA GLU A 162 30.99 6.74 -21.06
C GLU A 162 29.66 6.02 -20.78
N VAL A 163 29.69 5.13 -19.79
CA VAL A 163 28.49 4.42 -19.33
C VAL A 163 27.55 5.40 -18.65
N LEU A 164 26.37 5.67 -19.22
CA LEU A 164 25.35 6.54 -18.64
C LEU A 164 24.44 5.79 -17.65
N GLY A 165 24.24 4.49 -17.87
CA GLY A 165 23.44 3.64 -17.00
C GLY A 165 23.65 2.17 -17.33
N ASN A 166 23.15 1.28 -16.48
CA ASN A 166 23.24 -0.17 -16.66
C ASN A 166 21.90 -0.89 -16.49
N GLU A 167 20.80 -0.16 -16.53
CA GLU A 167 19.45 -0.72 -16.37
C GLU A 167 18.58 -0.42 -17.58
N ILE A 168 17.86 -1.43 -18.07
CA ILE A 168 16.88 -1.29 -19.15
C ILE A 168 15.47 -1.49 -18.60
N SER A 169 14.54 -0.74 -19.13
CA SER A 169 13.11 -0.88 -18.84
C SER A 169 12.48 -1.92 -19.76
N LEU A 170 11.89 -2.94 -19.16
CA LEU A 170 11.15 -4.01 -19.85
C LEU A 170 9.64 -3.72 -19.94
N GLY A 171 9.15 -2.65 -19.29
CA GLY A 171 7.75 -2.31 -19.25
C GLY A 171 7.28 -2.02 -17.83
N LYS A 172 5.97 -2.15 -17.62
CA LYS A 172 5.34 -1.91 -16.31
C LYS A 172 4.59 -3.15 -15.82
N ILE A 173 4.64 -3.40 -14.54
CA ILE A 173 3.74 -4.32 -13.85
C ILE A 173 2.56 -3.48 -13.36
N CYS A 174 1.36 -3.80 -13.82
CA CYS A 174 0.13 -3.16 -13.37
C CYS A 174 -0.67 -4.15 -12.51
N ARG A 175 -1.04 -3.74 -11.31
CA ARG A 175 -1.84 -4.57 -10.40
C ARG A 175 -3.00 -3.78 -9.84
N GLN A 176 -4.20 -4.33 -9.94
CA GLN A 176 -5.38 -3.79 -9.28
C GLN A 176 -5.29 -4.05 -7.77
N LEU A 177 -5.44 -3.00 -6.98
CA LEU A 177 -5.49 -3.05 -5.53
C LEU A 177 -6.95 -3.01 -5.08
N PRO A 178 -7.30 -3.63 -3.95
CA PRO A 178 -8.61 -3.44 -3.33
C PRO A 178 -8.84 -1.97 -3.00
N GLU A 179 -10.08 -1.52 -3.15
CA GLU A 179 -10.46 -0.17 -2.77
C GLU A 179 -10.45 -0.03 -1.25
N CYS A 180 -9.58 0.83 -0.71
CA CYS A 180 -9.47 1.11 0.71
C CYS A 180 -8.91 2.52 0.97
N GLU A 181 -9.06 3.02 2.19
CA GLU A 181 -8.65 4.36 2.56
C GLU A 181 -7.13 4.54 2.52
N SER A 182 -6.35 3.54 2.94
CA SER A 182 -4.88 3.60 2.91
C SER A 182 -4.35 3.81 1.49
N ILE A 183 -4.94 3.15 0.50
CA ILE A 183 -4.53 3.33 -0.91
C ILE A 183 -4.88 4.74 -1.39
N ARG A 184 -6.06 5.26 -1.04
CA ARG A 184 -6.46 6.64 -1.36
C ARG A 184 -5.52 7.66 -0.72
N VAL A 185 -5.13 7.45 0.53
CA VAL A 185 -4.19 8.32 1.26
C VAL A 185 -2.83 8.30 0.59
N LEU A 186 -2.27 7.14 0.26
CA LEU A 186 -0.98 7.03 -0.44
C LEU A 186 -0.99 7.77 -1.79
N ALA A 187 -2.06 7.58 -2.59
CA ALA A 187 -2.23 8.29 -3.85
C ALA A 187 -2.35 9.81 -3.66
N ALA A 188 -3.15 10.26 -2.67
CA ALA A 188 -3.34 11.68 -2.37
C ALA A 188 -2.06 12.35 -1.83
N GLU A 189 -1.23 11.61 -1.12
CA GLU A 189 0.05 12.08 -0.57
C GLU A 189 1.21 12.03 -1.57
N GLY A 190 0.93 11.74 -2.84
CA GLY A 190 1.85 11.93 -3.96
C GLY A 190 2.68 10.69 -4.33
N VAL A 191 2.27 9.48 -3.94
CA VAL A 191 2.85 8.24 -4.45
C VAL A 191 2.47 8.09 -5.92
N LYS A 192 3.43 8.35 -6.83
CA LYS A 192 3.22 8.38 -8.29
C LYS A 192 2.91 6.99 -8.87
N SER A 193 3.39 5.96 -8.20
CA SER A 193 3.20 4.55 -8.58
C SER A 193 1.78 4.04 -8.32
N ILE A 194 0.92 4.82 -7.64
CA ILE A 194 -0.48 4.47 -7.39
C ILE A 194 -1.37 5.47 -8.14
N GLN A 195 -2.14 4.96 -9.11
CA GLN A 195 -3.10 5.73 -9.89
C GLN A 195 -4.52 5.19 -9.65
N GLY A 196 -5.31 5.91 -8.87
CA GLY A 196 -6.58 5.40 -8.36
C GLY A 196 -6.36 4.14 -7.51
N ASN A 197 -6.86 3.00 -7.98
CA ASN A 197 -6.67 1.70 -7.34
C ASN A 197 -5.69 0.81 -8.11
N THR A 198 -4.90 1.35 -9.03
CA THR A 198 -3.91 0.61 -9.80
C THR A 198 -2.52 0.93 -9.30
N LEU A 199 -1.78 -0.10 -8.92
CA LEU A 199 -0.36 -0.02 -8.65
C LEU A 199 0.41 -0.28 -9.93
N GLU A 200 1.25 0.68 -10.34
CA GLU A 200 2.13 0.58 -11.50
C GLU A 200 3.58 0.60 -11.05
N LEU A 201 4.31 -0.48 -11.32
CA LEU A 201 5.74 -0.57 -11.04
C LEU A 201 6.51 -0.80 -12.33
N LEU A 202 7.59 -0.06 -12.53
CA LEU A 202 8.47 -0.22 -13.67
C LEU A 202 9.25 -1.54 -13.57
N LEU A 203 9.16 -2.39 -14.58
CA LEU A 203 9.96 -3.60 -14.68
C LEU A 203 11.30 -3.26 -15.33
N GLN A 204 12.36 -3.24 -14.55
CA GLN A 204 13.71 -2.95 -15.01
C GLN A 204 14.61 -4.17 -14.89
N ARG A 205 15.67 -4.18 -15.69
CA ARG A 205 16.69 -5.19 -15.66
C ARG A 205 18.08 -4.57 -15.72
N ARG A 206 18.97 -5.09 -14.93
CA ARG A 206 20.39 -4.72 -15.01
C ARG A 206 21.06 -5.47 -16.15
N LEU A 207 21.88 -4.75 -16.92
CA LEU A 207 22.62 -5.30 -18.05
C LEU A 207 23.82 -6.16 -17.62
N ASP A 208 24.33 -5.93 -16.41
CA ASP A 208 25.46 -6.69 -15.85
C ASP A 208 25.06 -8.05 -15.23
N GLN A 209 23.77 -8.38 -15.23
CA GLN A 209 23.26 -9.64 -14.71
C GLN A 209 22.76 -10.54 -15.86
N PRO A 210 23.48 -11.64 -16.15
CA PRO A 210 23.12 -12.55 -17.25
C PRO A 210 21.93 -13.44 -16.84
N VAL A 211 20.73 -12.90 -16.82
CA VAL A 211 19.52 -13.67 -16.57
C VAL A 211 18.71 -13.75 -17.86
N PRO A 212 18.42 -14.93 -18.40
CA PRO A 212 17.63 -15.08 -19.60
C PRO A 212 16.24 -14.45 -19.41
N CYS A 213 15.78 -13.74 -20.42
CA CYS A 213 14.43 -13.21 -20.51
C CYS A 213 13.75 -13.85 -21.71
N SER A 214 12.59 -14.46 -21.50
CA SER A 214 11.76 -15.03 -22.57
C SER A 214 10.48 -14.22 -22.69
N VAL A 215 10.17 -13.81 -23.91
CA VAL A 215 8.92 -13.15 -24.24
C VAL A 215 8.11 -14.08 -25.12
N PHE A 216 6.89 -14.42 -24.68
CA PHE A 216 5.98 -15.26 -25.43
C PHE A 216 4.91 -14.41 -26.10
N TYR A 217 4.53 -14.75 -27.33
CA TYR A 217 3.41 -14.14 -28.01
C TYR A 217 2.53 -15.22 -28.65
N GLU A 218 1.23 -15.01 -28.67
CA GLU A 218 0.25 -16.04 -29.06
C GLU A 218 -0.09 -16.00 -30.55
N ASP A 219 0.02 -14.82 -31.19
CA ASP A 219 -0.36 -14.68 -32.58
C ASP A 219 0.49 -13.68 -33.38
N MET A 220 0.29 -13.69 -34.70
CA MET A 220 1.02 -12.83 -35.64
C MET A 220 0.79 -11.31 -35.44
N TRP A 221 -0.33 -10.90 -34.84
CA TRP A 221 -0.64 -9.49 -34.57
C TRP A 221 0.24 -8.93 -33.46
N GLN A 222 0.66 -9.79 -32.56
CA GLN A 222 1.56 -9.41 -31.49
C GLN A 222 3.01 -9.29 -31.95
N LYS A 223 3.34 -9.78 -33.15
CA LYS A 223 4.70 -9.72 -33.73
C LYS A 223 5.20 -8.29 -33.87
N GLU A 224 4.36 -7.36 -34.31
CA GLU A 224 4.74 -5.94 -34.44
C GLU A 224 5.04 -5.31 -33.08
N HIS A 225 4.26 -5.64 -32.06
CA HIS A 225 4.51 -5.21 -30.68
C HIS A 225 5.81 -5.80 -30.14
N LEU A 226 6.08 -7.09 -30.43
CA LEU A 226 7.34 -7.73 -30.05
C LEU A 226 8.53 -7.04 -30.73
N ASN A 227 8.44 -6.75 -32.01
CA ASN A 227 9.50 -6.06 -32.75
C ASN A 227 9.72 -4.64 -32.20
N ALA A 228 8.65 -3.90 -31.90
CA ALA A 228 8.75 -2.59 -31.25
C ALA A 228 9.41 -2.69 -29.88
N PHE A 229 9.05 -3.69 -29.08
CA PHE A 229 9.66 -3.96 -27.78
C PHE A 229 11.17 -4.23 -27.92
N LEU A 230 11.58 -5.12 -28.84
CA LEU A 230 12.99 -5.44 -29.08
C LEU A 230 13.78 -4.21 -29.53
N ARG A 231 13.23 -3.42 -30.48
CA ARG A 231 13.86 -2.15 -30.90
C ARG A 231 14.07 -1.20 -29.71
N ASN A 232 13.07 -1.09 -28.85
CA ASN A 232 13.17 -0.23 -27.67
C ASN A 232 14.24 -0.71 -26.70
N LEU A 233 14.38 -2.02 -26.48
CA LEU A 233 15.46 -2.57 -25.67
C LEU A 233 16.84 -2.24 -26.25
N ILE A 234 17.02 -2.46 -27.55
CA ILE A 234 18.28 -2.18 -28.23
C ILE A 234 18.62 -0.68 -28.15
N ARG A 235 17.65 0.21 -28.42
CA ARG A 235 17.85 1.66 -28.27
C ARG A 235 18.29 2.05 -26.85
N GLN A 236 17.70 1.47 -25.81
CA GLN A 236 18.12 1.73 -24.44
C GLN A 236 19.57 1.31 -24.19
N VAL A 237 19.99 0.13 -24.69
CA VAL A 237 21.37 -0.34 -24.57
C VAL A 237 22.33 0.63 -25.30
N MET A 238 22.02 0.96 -26.54
CA MET A 238 22.84 1.86 -27.38
C MET A 238 22.97 3.25 -26.78
N TYR A 239 21.92 3.77 -26.15
CA TYR A 239 21.94 5.09 -25.53
C TYR A 239 22.75 5.13 -24.22
N GLN A 240 22.78 4.04 -23.49
CA GLN A 240 23.39 4.00 -22.16
C GLN A 240 24.83 3.50 -22.15
N LEU A 241 25.22 2.69 -23.13
CA LEU A 241 26.52 2.03 -23.14
C LEU A 241 27.35 2.43 -24.36
N PRO A 242 28.67 2.67 -24.18
CA PRO A 242 29.58 2.81 -25.30
C PRO A 242 29.64 1.54 -26.15
N LEU A 243 29.89 1.69 -27.45
CA LEU A 243 29.96 0.58 -28.44
C LEU A 243 30.85 -0.59 -28.01
N TYR A 244 31.99 -0.30 -27.34
CA TYR A 244 32.94 -1.33 -26.91
C TYR A 244 32.48 -2.13 -25.67
N ARG A 245 31.30 -1.80 -25.11
CA ARG A 245 30.78 -2.44 -23.87
C ARG A 245 29.74 -3.50 -24.12
N TYR A 246 29.23 -3.65 -25.35
CA TYR A 246 28.20 -4.65 -25.68
C TYR A 246 28.33 -5.18 -27.08
N GLU A 247 27.80 -6.40 -27.28
CA GLU A 247 27.57 -7.03 -28.55
C GLU A 247 26.09 -7.50 -28.59
N ILE A 248 25.45 -7.32 -29.73
CA ILE A 248 24.05 -7.71 -29.90
C ILE A 248 23.99 -8.83 -30.94
N TYR A 249 23.57 -10.02 -30.50
CA TYR A 249 23.34 -11.16 -31.37
C TYR A 249 21.84 -11.32 -31.61
N TYR A 250 21.42 -11.21 -32.86
CA TYR A 250 20.03 -11.41 -33.25
C TYR A 250 19.90 -12.67 -34.09
N LEU A 251 19.15 -13.65 -33.58
CA LEU A 251 18.87 -14.90 -34.27
C LEU A 251 17.40 -14.92 -34.69
N ASP A 252 17.13 -14.78 -35.98
CA ASP A 252 15.79 -14.86 -36.57
C ASP A 252 15.60 -16.18 -37.31
N GLY A 253 14.84 -17.11 -36.71
CA GLY A 253 14.52 -18.40 -37.33
C GLY A 253 13.68 -18.31 -38.60
N MET A 254 13.07 -17.15 -38.87
CA MET A 254 12.26 -16.91 -40.09
C MET A 254 13.07 -16.27 -41.23
N ASN A 255 14.33 -15.98 -41.00
CA ASN A 255 15.33 -15.50 -41.98
C ASN A 255 14.94 -14.22 -42.75
N ASN A 256 14.21 -13.29 -42.14
CA ASN A 256 13.80 -12.05 -42.79
C ASN A 256 14.22 -10.77 -42.06
N CYS A 257 14.79 -10.83 -40.88
CA CYS A 257 15.28 -9.71 -40.05
C CYS A 257 14.33 -8.51 -40.00
N SER A 258 13.05 -8.69 -40.29
CA SER A 258 12.07 -7.62 -40.44
C SER A 258 11.88 -6.78 -39.17
N GLY A 259 12.12 -7.39 -38.01
CA GLY A 259 11.99 -6.73 -36.72
C GLY A 259 13.05 -5.69 -36.41
N LEU A 260 14.22 -5.81 -37.03
CA LEU A 260 15.37 -4.90 -36.83
C LEU A 260 15.74 -4.10 -38.07
N ARG A 261 14.97 -4.17 -39.14
CA ARG A 261 15.31 -3.55 -40.44
C ARG A 261 15.65 -2.07 -40.32
N GLU A 262 14.87 -1.32 -39.54
CA GLU A 262 15.14 0.10 -39.31
C GLU A 262 16.44 0.35 -38.52
N MET A 263 16.89 -0.59 -37.72
CA MET A 263 18.14 -0.47 -36.95
C MET A 263 19.36 -0.91 -37.78
N LEU A 264 19.17 -1.76 -38.78
CA LEU A 264 20.22 -2.16 -39.72
C LEU A 264 20.62 -1.00 -40.66
N GLU A 265 19.79 0.04 -40.75
CA GLU A 265 20.09 1.26 -41.49
C GLU A 265 21.07 2.20 -40.77
N LEU A 266 21.29 1.96 -39.47
CA LEU A 266 22.29 2.68 -38.70
C LEU A 266 23.70 2.20 -39.12
N GLN A 267 24.52 3.11 -39.56
CA GLN A 267 25.85 2.84 -40.18
C GLN A 267 26.72 1.92 -39.29
N ASN A 268 26.71 2.12 -37.98
CA ASN A 268 27.51 1.35 -37.03
C ASN A 268 27.00 -0.09 -36.78
N ILE A 269 25.74 -0.39 -37.04
CA ILE A 269 25.17 -1.73 -36.95
C ILE A 269 25.43 -2.50 -38.24
N GLN A 270 25.44 -1.85 -39.38
CA GLN A 270 25.73 -2.47 -40.69
C GLN A 270 27.17 -3.03 -40.76
N GLU A 271 28.14 -2.33 -40.21
CA GLU A 271 29.53 -2.80 -40.16
C GLU A 271 29.69 -4.05 -39.30
N THR A 272 28.98 -4.11 -38.15
CA THR A 272 29.01 -5.27 -37.27
C THR A 272 28.26 -6.47 -37.86
N TYR A 273 27.23 -6.25 -38.66
CA TYR A 273 26.43 -7.32 -39.28
C TYR A 273 27.07 -7.92 -40.53
N ALA A 274 27.89 -7.15 -41.25
CA ALA A 274 28.61 -7.65 -42.44
C ALA A 274 29.64 -8.75 -42.08
N ASP A 275 30.13 -8.74 -40.83
CA ASP A 275 31.06 -9.75 -40.33
C ASP A 275 30.36 -11.05 -39.82
N LEU A 276 29.03 -11.06 -39.73
CA LEU A 276 28.23 -12.18 -39.19
C LEU A 276 27.52 -13.00 -40.28
N ILE A 277 27.54 -12.56 -41.55
CA ILE A 277 27.01 -13.25 -42.72
C ILE A 277 28.15 -13.75 -43.60
#